data_237484d8f0a92056062f13f84ce0c435
#
_entry.id   237484d8f0a92056062f13f84ce0c435
#
_cell.length_a   1.000
_cell.length_b   1.000
_cell.length_c   1.000
_cell.angle_alpha   90.00
_cell.angle_beta   90.00
_cell.angle_gamma   90.00
#
_symmetry.space_group_name_H-M   'P 1'
#
loop_
_entity.id
_entity.type
_entity.pdbx_description
1 polymer ?
#
loop_
_entity_poly.entity_id
_entity_poly.type
_entity_poly.pdbx_seq_one_letter_code
_entity_poly.pdbx_strand_id
1 'polypeptide(L)'
;GELYAPDDNVPADVTKLTAQFDEQFTLAPGGTYYFDLSGVSIPGTADDALPDKTMHYVPFTYAGTVDAYKLTSEMATTEEYAEQNKYDHSLFIADYNVTFNVDWNQLNEKQMIFGTPYTSYGVNYTMRAPSAGSQSNNNNGKDDSSTRGIPKSNEWDAILDKANQDWKDNTSGYIKNWSRKYSFGQDNHADASIRAVRGFDSARYWRSYYASYSFLFVGFRPVLEILNADTLDSDGLKVVTLDLGGGKLGGSSDAIHIIVKNGSAFTAPASDGLTRPDGNTGSYFMWLDGNGKSYEPGDSVPADVTELTVQWTAPTYTVTLNTNGGTINSGNVTGYTYGVGATLPTANDMTYTGYTFKGWYDNEGLTGSPVTAIGDTETGNKEYWAKWE
;
A
#
# COMPACT_ATOMS: atom_id res chain seq x y z
N GLY A 1 36.73 10.24 9.27
CA GLY A 1 37.62 9.70 8.25
C GLY A 1 37.25 10.30 6.91
N GLU A 2 38.17 10.35 5.97
CA GLU A 2 37.83 10.73 4.59
C GLU A 2 37.18 9.54 3.88
N LEU A 3 36.21 9.85 3.02
CA LEU A 3 35.54 8.88 2.15
C LEU A 3 36.23 8.86 0.79
N TYR A 4 36.49 7.68 0.28
CA TYR A 4 37.06 7.43 -1.03
C TYR A 4 36.10 6.56 -1.84
N ALA A 5 35.71 7.03 -3.02
CA ALA A 5 34.93 6.23 -3.96
C ALA A 5 35.82 5.14 -4.62
N PRO A 6 35.24 4.10 -5.21
CA PRO A 6 35.98 3.21 -6.10
C PRO A 6 36.72 4.05 -7.17
N ASP A 7 38.02 3.70 -7.43
CA ASP A 7 38.91 4.39 -8.35
C ASP A 7 39.49 5.75 -7.88
N ASP A 8 39.19 6.21 -6.67
CA ASP A 8 39.81 7.39 -6.10
C ASP A 8 41.29 7.11 -5.75
N ASN A 9 42.15 8.13 -5.90
CA ASN A 9 43.53 8.08 -5.46
C ASN A 9 43.60 8.20 -3.93
N VAL A 10 43.92 7.10 -3.27
CA VAL A 10 44.13 7.05 -1.83
C VAL A 10 45.56 7.52 -1.48
N PRO A 11 45.72 8.48 -0.55
CA PRO A 11 47.06 8.93 -0.09
C PRO A 11 47.95 7.79 0.41
N ALA A 12 49.24 7.87 0.15
CA ALA A 12 50.19 6.79 0.45
C ALA A 12 50.38 6.49 1.95
N ASP A 13 49.96 7.37 2.83
CA ASP A 13 49.97 7.23 4.28
C ASP A 13 48.70 6.54 4.85
N VAL A 14 47.70 6.30 4.02
CA VAL A 14 46.52 5.51 4.41
C VAL A 14 46.87 4.03 4.38
N THR A 15 47.02 3.45 5.56
CA THR A 15 47.40 2.03 5.73
C THR A 15 46.20 1.08 5.89
N LYS A 16 44.96 1.63 6.04
CA LYS A 16 43.75 0.84 6.21
C LYS A 16 42.58 1.57 5.61
N LEU A 17 41.87 0.90 4.71
CA LEU A 17 40.54 1.29 4.24
C LEU A 17 39.52 0.34 4.87
N THR A 18 38.42 0.91 5.34
CA THR A 18 37.23 0.14 5.79
C THR A 18 36.14 0.40 4.79
N ALA A 19 35.65 -0.64 4.13
CA ALA A 19 34.51 -0.51 3.26
C ALA A 19 33.29 -0.11 4.09
N GLN A 20 32.68 0.98 3.72
CA GLN A 20 31.37 1.39 4.24
C GLN A 20 30.31 0.91 3.23
N PHE A 21 29.44 0.05 3.69
CA PHE A 21 28.30 -0.39 2.94
C PHE A 21 27.10 0.38 3.49
N ASP A 22 26.52 1.24 2.68
CA ASP A 22 25.19 1.72 2.94
C ASP A 22 24.24 0.57 2.62
N GLU A 23 23.22 0.37 3.44
CA GLU A 23 22.20 -0.65 3.22
C GLU A 23 21.44 -0.26 1.96
N GLN A 24 21.81 -0.83 0.82
CA GLN A 24 21.11 -0.62 -0.43
C GLN A 24 19.82 -1.42 -0.38
N PHE A 25 18.70 -0.72 -0.44
CA PHE A 25 17.41 -1.36 -0.62
C PHE A 25 17.34 -1.97 -2.02
N THR A 26 17.50 -3.29 -2.09
CA THR A 26 17.32 -4.04 -3.31
C THR A 26 15.96 -4.71 -3.28
N LEU A 27 15.05 -4.31 -4.17
CA LEU A 27 13.81 -5.04 -4.39
C LEU A 27 14.14 -6.46 -4.87
N ALA A 28 13.77 -7.45 -4.07
CA ALA A 28 13.93 -8.84 -4.48
C ALA A 28 12.78 -9.22 -5.41
N PRO A 29 13.03 -9.74 -6.64
CA PRO A 29 11.99 -10.30 -7.48
C PRO A 29 11.19 -11.35 -6.72
N GLY A 30 9.85 -11.28 -6.82
CA GLY A 30 8.92 -12.14 -6.09
C GLY A 30 8.40 -11.54 -4.79
N GLY A 31 8.94 -10.43 -4.30
CA GLY A 31 8.38 -9.70 -3.17
C GLY A 31 7.02 -9.08 -3.50
N THR A 32 6.08 -9.13 -2.55
CA THR A 32 4.75 -8.51 -2.68
C THR A 32 4.75 -7.14 -2.03
N TYR A 33 4.27 -6.14 -2.77
CA TYR A 33 4.13 -4.76 -2.34
C TYR A 33 2.70 -4.29 -2.60
N TYR A 34 2.21 -3.40 -1.75
CA TYR A 34 0.82 -2.94 -1.82
C TYR A 34 0.74 -1.50 -2.30
N PHE A 35 -0.19 -1.24 -3.21
CA PHE A 35 -0.40 0.06 -3.82
C PHE A 35 -1.84 0.53 -3.61
N ASP A 36 -2.00 1.83 -3.35
CA ASP A 36 -3.31 2.46 -3.20
C ASP A 36 -3.84 2.88 -4.57
N LEU A 37 -4.79 2.12 -5.09
CA LEU A 37 -5.50 2.41 -6.34
C LEU A 37 -6.89 3.03 -6.11
N SER A 38 -7.28 3.33 -4.87
CA SER A 38 -8.61 3.85 -4.54
C SER A 38 -8.93 5.18 -5.23
N GLY A 39 -7.92 6.01 -5.45
CA GLY A 39 -8.02 7.28 -6.18
C GLY A 39 -7.99 7.14 -7.70
N VAL A 40 -7.79 5.94 -8.25
CA VAL A 40 -7.67 5.71 -9.69
C VAL A 40 -9.01 5.27 -10.27
N SER A 41 -9.52 6.01 -11.23
CA SER A 41 -10.81 5.68 -11.90
C SER A 41 -10.65 4.54 -12.90
N ILE A 42 -10.41 3.32 -12.41
CA ILE A 42 -10.28 2.10 -13.23
C ILE A 42 -11.67 1.65 -13.68
N PRO A 43 -11.92 1.46 -14.98
CA PRO A 43 -13.20 0.98 -15.48
C PRO A 43 -13.52 -0.45 -15.01
N GLY A 44 -14.80 -0.76 -14.91
CA GLY A 44 -15.30 -2.08 -14.49
C GLY A 44 -15.75 -2.13 -13.04
N THR A 45 -15.89 -3.35 -12.53
CA THR A 45 -16.27 -3.64 -11.14
C THR A 45 -15.06 -4.17 -10.40
N ALA A 46 -14.82 -3.75 -9.16
CA ALA A 46 -13.74 -4.27 -8.32
C ALA A 46 -13.80 -5.80 -8.23
N ASP A 47 -12.67 -6.47 -8.39
CA ASP A 47 -12.64 -7.94 -8.41
C ASP A 47 -12.96 -8.51 -7.02
N ASP A 48 -13.87 -9.47 -6.99
CA ASP A 48 -14.30 -10.14 -5.75
C ASP A 48 -13.18 -10.91 -5.05
N ALA A 49 -12.14 -11.27 -5.76
CA ALA A 49 -10.98 -11.97 -5.23
C ALA A 49 -9.96 -11.04 -4.56
N LEU A 50 -10.06 -9.72 -4.74
CA LEU A 50 -9.18 -8.78 -4.07
C LEU A 50 -9.27 -8.90 -2.54
N PRO A 51 -8.12 -8.88 -1.84
CA PRO A 51 -8.12 -8.86 -0.38
C PRO A 51 -8.76 -7.60 0.20
N ASP A 52 -8.70 -6.50 -0.57
CA ASP A 52 -9.31 -5.23 -0.25
C ASP A 52 -10.09 -4.68 -1.47
N LYS A 53 -11.43 -4.67 -1.38
CA LYS A 53 -12.31 -4.13 -2.42
C LYS A 53 -12.36 -2.61 -2.46
N THR A 54 -11.87 -1.94 -1.42
CA THR A 54 -11.73 -0.47 -1.41
C THR A 54 -10.53 -0.01 -2.24
N MET A 55 -9.65 -0.94 -2.62
CA MET A 55 -8.42 -0.74 -3.40
C MET A 55 -7.36 0.15 -2.73
N HIS A 56 -7.41 0.38 -1.43
CA HIS A 56 -6.31 1.04 -0.71
C HIS A 56 -5.07 0.16 -0.58
N TYR A 57 -5.25 -1.18 -0.63
CA TYR A 57 -4.17 -2.16 -0.47
C TYR A 57 -4.24 -3.23 -1.57
N VAL A 58 -3.91 -2.86 -2.79
CA VAL A 58 -3.85 -3.81 -3.90
C VAL A 58 -2.46 -4.45 -3.96
N PRO A 59 -2.35 -5.79 -3.87
CA PRO A 59 -1.07 -6.46 -3.91
C PRO A 59 -0.53 -6.57 -5.35
N PHE A 60 0.74 -6.23 -5.49
CA PHE A 60 1.53 -6.40 -6.69
C PHE A 60 2.81 -7.15 -6.37
N THR A 61 3.19 -8.08 -7.22
CA THR A 61 4.47 -8.76 -7.13
C THR A 61 5.51 -8.03 -7.97
N TYR A 62 6.68 -7.77 -7.40
CA TYR A 62 7.81 -7.25 -8.15
C TYR A 62 8.39 -8.33 -9.07
N ALA A 63 8.35 -8.09 -10.36
CA ALA A 63 8.79 -9.05 -11.38
C ALA A 63 10.27 -8.93 -11.73
N GLY A 64 10.95 -7.89 -11.24
CA GLY A 64 12.31 -7.55 -11.61
C GLY A 64 12.39 -6.68 -12.86
N THR A 65 13.59 -6.55 -13.40
CA THR A 65 13.83 -5.86 -14.66
C THR A 65 13.50 -6.80 -15.82
N VAL A 66 12.76 -6.31 -16.77
CA VAL A 66 12.39 -6.99 -18.00
C VAL A 66 13.20 -6.38 -19.14
N ASP A 67 13.88 -7.23 -19.88
CA ASP A 67 14.67 -6.80 -21.04
C ASP A 67 13.78 -6.15 -22.11
N ALA A 68 14.34 -5.16 -22.78
CA ALA A 68 13.69 -4.55 -23.92
C ALA A 68 13.35 -5.59 -25.01
N TYR A 69 12.12 -5.51 -25.53
CA TYR A 69 11.75 -6.30 -26.70
C TYR A 69 10.99 -5.44 -27.71
N LYS A 70 11.09 -5.79 -28.97
CA LYS A 70 10.29 -5.17 -30.02
C LYS A 70 9.11 -6.06 -30.36
N LEU A 71 7.93 -5.48 -30.37
CA LEU A 71 6.82 -6.06 -31.13
C LEU A 71 7.19 -6.00 -32.62
N THR A 72 7.00 -7.08 -33.34
CA THR A 72 7.12 -7.03 -34.81
C THR A 72 5.97 -6.18 -35.38
N SER A 73 6.16 -5.56 -36.55
CA SER A 73 5.14 -4.73 -37.20
C SER A 73 3.80 -5.45 -37.45
N GLU A 74 3.83 -6.78 -37.52
CA GLU A 74 2.65 -7.62 -37.66
C GLU A 74 1.87 -7.82 -36.35
N MET A 75 2.49 -7.52 -35.22
CA MET A 75 1.96 -7.78 -33.87
C MET A 75 1.66 -6.50 -33.10
N ALA A 76 2.28 -5.39 -33.47
CA ALA A 76 2.05 -4.11 -32.86
C ALA A 76 0.74 -3.50 -33.32
N THR A 77 -0.02 -2.92 -32.39
CA THR A 77 -1.24 -2.18 -32.70
C THR A 77 -0.91 -0.93 -33.51
N THR A 78 0.20 -0.28 -33.14
CA THR A 78 0.84 0.83 -33.85
C THR A 78 2.32 0.84 -33.47
N GLU A 79 3.20 1.40 -34.33
CA GLU A 79 4.62 1.56 -34.01
C GLU A 79 4.84 2.45 -32.78
N GLU A 80 3.95 3.39 -32.54
CA GLU A 80 3.97 4.30 -31.38
C GLU A 80 3.98 3.54 -30.05
N TYR A 81 3.23 2.47 -29.94
CA TYR A 81 3.15 1.67 -28.72
C TYR A 81 4.28 0.65 -28.56
N ALA A 82 5.00 0.34 -29.63
CA ALA A 82 6.19 -0.51 -29.57
C ALA A 82 7.37 0.19 -28.86
N GLU A 83 7.31 1.51 -28.68
CA GLU A 83 8.34 2.29 -27.97
C GLU A 83 8.51 1.84 -26.52
N GLN A 84 7.43 1.49 -25.82
CA GLN A 84 7.45 1.07 -24.41
C GLN A 84 8.30 -0.17 -24.16
N ASN A 85 8.49 -1.00 -25.18
CA ASN A 85 9.23 -2.24 -25.07
C ASN A 85 10.66 -2.13 -25.64
N LYS A 86 11.12 -0.92 -25.92
CA LYS A 86 12.47 -0.67 -26.44
C LYS A 86 13.54 -0.56 -25.38
N TYR A 87 13.14 -0.35 -24.14
CA TYR A 87 14.04 -0.09 -23.01
C TYR A 87 13.85 -1.17 -21.96
N ASP A 88 14.92 -1.47 -21.23
CA ASP A 88 14.82 -2.26 -20.01
C ASP A 88 13.98 -1.48 -19.00
N HIS A 89 13.06 -2.18 -18.35
CA HIS A 89 12.16 -1.57 -17.38
C HIS A 89 11.85 -2.53 -16.24
N SER A 90 11.57 -1.99 -15.07
CA SER A 90 11.18 -2.76 -13.90
C SER A 90 9.67 -2.74 -13.74
N LEU A 91 9.11 -3.90 -13.43
CA LEU A 91 7.68 -4.10 -13.34
C LEU A 91 7.23 -4.63 -11.99
N PHE A 92 6.14 -4.07 -11.50
CA PHE A 92 5.26 -4.69 -10.52
C PHE A 92 4.00 -5.14 -11.25
N ILE A 93 3.59 -6.38 -11.07
CA ILE A 93 2.38 -6.90 -11.69
C ILE A 93 1.33 -7.22 -10.64
N ALA A 94 0.09 -6.79 -10.84
CA ALA A 94 -1.00 -7.05 -9.90
C ALA A 94 -1.22 -8.55 -9.72
N ASP A 95 -1.37 -9.00 -8.46
CA ASP A 95 -1.61 -10.41 -8.13
C ASP A 95 -3.00 -10.88 -8.54
N TYR A 96 -3.90 -9.93 -8.84
CA TYR A 96 -5.29 -10.15 -9.23
C TYR A 96 -5.65 -9.32 -10.45
N ASN A 97 -6.73 -9.65 -11.13
CA ASN A 97 -7.46 -8.62 -11.85
C ASN A 97 -7.95 -7.60 -10.81
N VAL A 98 -7.71 -6.32 -11.03
CA VAL A 98 -8.21 -5.27 -10.11
C VAL A 98 -9.66 -4.94 -10.38
N THR A 99 -10.09 -5.04 -11.65
CA THR A 99 -11.49 -4.93 -12.05
C THR A 99 -11.85 -6.03 -13.04
N PHE A 100 -13.14 -6.34 -13.14
CA PHE A 100 -13.72 -7.21 -14.16
C PHE A 100 -14.98 -6.57 -14.75
N ASN A 101 -15.60 -7.24 -15.72
CA ASN A 101 -16.73 -6.71 -16.47
C ASN A 101 -16.39 -5.37 -17.15
N VAL A 102 -15.28 -5.36 -17.84
CA VAL A 102 -14.72 -4.22 -18.54
C VAL A 102 -14.30 -4.66 -19.96
N ASP A 103 -14.38 -3.78 -20.92
CA ASP A 103 -13.87 -4.02 -22.27
C ASP A 103 -12.56 -3.25 -22.52
N TRP A 104 -11.87 -3.65 -23.58
CA TRP A 104 -10.57 -3.07 -23.94
C TRP A 104 -10.70 -1.58 -24.31
N ASN A 105 -11.79 -1.19 -24.98
CA ASN A 105 -12.00 0.20 -25.40
C ASN A 105 -12.17 1.11 -24.19
N GLN A 106 -12.91 0.67 -23.16
CA GLN A 106 -13.05 1.41 -21.90
C GLN A 106 -11.70 1.63 -21.20
N LEU A 107 -10.85 0.59 -21.19
CA LEU A 107 -9.48 0.71 -20.64
C LEU A 107 -8.62 1.65 -21.49
N ASN A 108 -8.73 1.55 -22.82
CA ASN A 108 -7.96 2.39 -23.75
C ASN A 108 -8.38 3.87 -23.68
N GLU A 109 -9.65 4.17 -23.53
CA GLU A 109 -10.16 5.53 -23.31
C GLU A 109 -9.57 6.17 -22.05
N LYS A 110 -9.23 5.36 -21.06
CA LYS A 110 -8.55 5.78 -19.82
C LYS A 110 -7.02 5.72 -19.93
N GLN A 111 -6.48 5.43 -21.12
CA GLN A 111 -5.05 5.25 -21.38
C GLN A 111 -4.40 4.08 -20.60
N MET A 112 -5.20 3.19 -20.03
CA MET A 112 -4.71 2.10 -19.17
C MET A 112 -4.20 0.89 -19.95
N ILE A 113 -4.37 0.87 -21.27
CA ILE A 113 -3.80 -0.18 -22.10
C ILE A 113 -2.30 0.08 -22.33
N PHE A 114 -1.95 1.28 -22.75
CA PHE A 114 -0.58 1.62 -23.17
C PHE A 114 0.20 2.46 -22.17
N GLY A 115 -0.47 3.06 -21.22
CA GLY A 115 0.16 3.74 -20.09
C GLY A 115 -0.54 5.02 -19.67
N THR A 116 -0.83 5.10 -18.39
CA THR A 116 -1.29 6.32 -17.72
C THR A 116 -0.39 6.61 -16.52
N PRO A 117 -0.04 7.88 -16.26
CA PRO A 117 0.73 8.24 -15.09
C PRO A 117 0.03 7.81 -13.80
N TYR A 118 0.79 7.24 -12.88
CA TYR A 118 0.33 6.88 -11.54
C TYR A 118 1.43 7.25 -10.53
N THR A 119 1.07 7.88 -9.45
CA THR A 119 2.01 8.24 -8.37
C THR A 119 1.56 7.64 -7.06
N SER A 120 2.45 6.93 -6.38
CA SER A 120 2.23 6.36 -5.06
C SER A 120 3.37 6.76 -4.14
N TYR A 121 3.06 7.36 -2.99
CA TYR A 121 4.02 7.79 -1.96
C TYR A 121 5.25 8.52 -2.53
N GLY A 122 5.03 9.42 -3.50
CA GLY A 122 6.06 10.22 -4.13
C GLY A 122 6.88 9.52 -5.22
N VAL A 123 6.58 8.26 -5.52
CA VAL A 123 7.18 7.50 -6.63
C VAL A 123 6.26 7.53 -7.84
N ASN A 124 6.83 7.82 -9.01
CA ASN A 124 6.11 7.88 -10.28
C ASN A 124 6.21 6.56 -11.03
N TYR A 125 5.07 6.05 -11.46
CA TYR A 125 4.91 4.83 -12.24
C TYR A 125 4.12 5.14 -13.51
N THR A 126 4.24 4.25 -14.49
CA THR A 126 3.28 4.12 -15.60
C THR A 126 2.42 2.90 -15.34
N MET A 127 1.10 3.10 -15.17
CA MET A 127 0.14 2.00 -15.05
C MET A 127 -0.37 1.62 -16.43
N ARG A 128 -0.28 0.36 -16.78
CA ARG A 128 -0.71 -0.14 -18.09
C ARG A 128 -1.08 -1.63 -18.07
N ALA A 129 -1.64 -2.12 -19.16
CA ALA A 129 -1.75 -3.56 -19.39
C ALA A 129 -0.36 -4.15 -19.71
N PRO A 130 -0.08 -5.41 -19.34
CA PRO A 130 1.11 -6.11 -19.83
C PRO A 130 0.99 -6.45 -21.31
N SER A 131 2.11 -6.57 -22.01
CA SER A 131 2.10 -7.22 -23.31
C SER A 131 1.85 -8.73 -23.13
N ALA A 132 1.04 -9.30 -23.98
CA ALA A 132 0.47 -10.64 -23.81
C ALA A 132 0.72 -11.58 -25.02
N GLY A 133 1.33 -11.05 -26.06
CA GLY A 133 1.45 -11.70 -27.36
C GLY A 133 0.16 -11.64 -28.18
N SER A 134 0.30 -11.33 -29.46
CA SER A 134 -0.83 -11.08 -30.38
C SER A 134 -1.47 -12.36 -30.96
N GLN A 135 -0.81 -13.49 -30.80
CA GLN A 135 -1.28 -14.80 -31.30
C GLN A 135 -0.93 -15.92 -30.32
N SER A 136 -1.76 -16.96 -30.33
CA SER A 136 -1.41 -18.22 -29.67
C SER A 136 -0.25 -18.92 -30.42
N ASN A 137 0.67 -19.51 -29.67
CA ASN A 137 1.82 -20.26 -30.23
C ASN A 137 1.42 -21.63 -30.80
N ASN A 138 0.13 -21.91 -30.95
CA ASN A 138 -0.28 -23.07 -31.74
C ASN A 138 -0.41 -22.67 -33.22
N ASN A 139 0.02 -23.54 -34.11
CA ASN A 139 0.04 -23.28 -35.54
C ASN A 139 -1.34 -23.02 -36.20
N ASN A 140 -2.40 -22.95 -35.37
CA ASN A 140 -3.78 -22.79 -35.85
C ASN A 140 -4.44 -21.49 -35.42
N GLY A 141 -3.76 -20.62 -34.64
CA GLY A 141 -4.32 -19.34 -34.15
C GLY A 141 -5.56 -19.48 -33.26
N LYS A 142 -5.85 -20.68 -32.73
CA LYS A 142 -7.02 -20.96 -31.91
C LYS A 142 -6.70 -20.79 -30.43
N ASP A 143 -7.74 -20.51 -29.68
CA ASP A 143 -7.72 -20.52 -28.25
C ASP A 143 -7.11 -21.83 -27.72
N ASP A 144 -6.12 -21.72 -26.82
CA ASP A 144 -5.47 -22.89 -26.25
C ASP A 144 -5.05 -22.59 -24.80
N SER A 145 -5.47 -23.46 -23.91
CA SER A 145 -5.17 -23.36 -22.47
C SER A 145 -3.72 -23.73 -22.12
N SER A 146 -2.96 -24.25 -23.08
CA SER A 146 -1.61 -24.79 -22.86
C SER A 146 -0.52 -24.03 -23.62
N THR A 147 -0.84 -22.99 -24.39
CA THR A 147 0.11 -22.30 -25.26
C THR A 147 0.42 -20.89 -24.81
N ARG A 148 1.67 -20.52 -25.05
CA ARG A 148 2.20 -19.18 -24.86
C ARG A 148 1.76 -18.26 -26.00
N GLY A 149 1.95 -16.94 -25.78
CA GLY A 149 1.78 -15.94 -26.83
C GLY A 149 2.96 -15.86 -27.81
N ILE A 150 2.74 -15.20 -28.93
CA ILE A 150 3.78 -14.80 -29.88
C ILE A 150 3.79 -13.27 -29.95
N PRO A 151 4.92 -12.60 -29.77
CA PRO A 151 6.26 -13.13 -29.50
C PRO A 151 6.39 -13.75 -28.11
N LYS A 152 7.27 -14.72 -27.97
CA LYS A 152 7.55 -15.39 -26.66
C LYS A 152 8.24 -14.48 -25.65
N SER A 153 8.77 -13.36 -26.12
CA SER A 153 9.38 -12.31 -25.30
C SER A 153 8.37 -11.32 -24.71
N ASN A 154 7.05 -11.56 -24.89
CA ASN A 154 6.05 -10.71 -24.26
C ASN A 154 6.14 -10.80 -22.72
N GLU A 155 5.76 -9.72 -22.04
CA GLU A 155 5.90 -9.60 -20.58
C GLU A 155 5.11 -10.67 -19.85
N TRP A 156 3.91 -10.99 -20.31
CA TRP A 156 3.09 -12.00 -19.68
C TRP A 156 3.79 -13.35 -19.58
N ASP A 157 4.35 -13.84 -20.68
CA ASP A 157 5.06 -15.12 -20.70
C ASP A 157 6.39 -15.04 -19.95
N ALA A 158 7.12 -13.93 -20.07
CA ALA A 158 8.39 -13.73 -19.41
C ALA A 158 8.25 -13.68 -17.86
N ILE A 159 7.16 -13.11 -17.37
CA ILE A 159 6.94 -12.91 -15.93
C ILE A 159 6.06 -14.02 -15.36
N LEU A 160 4.83 -14.15 -15.86
CA LEU A 160 3.81 -14.98 -15.25
C LEU A 160 3.97 -16.46 -15.55
N ASP A 161 4.25 -16.80 -16.80
CA ASP A 161 4.45 -18.20 -17.18
C ASP A 161 5.80 -18.75 -16.70
N LYS A 162 6.84 -17.92 -16.68
CA LYS A 162 8.14 -18.30 -16.12
C LYS A 162 8.08 -18.56 -14.62
N ALA A 163 7.30 -17.76 -13.89
CA ALA A 163 7.12 -17.91 -12.46
C ALA A 163 6.23 -19.10 -12.09
N ASN A 164 5.25 -19.45 -12.91
CA ASN A 164 4.33 -20.56 -12.75
C ASN A 164 4.76 -21.75 -13.60
N GLN A 165 5.72 -22.54 -13.13
CA GLN A 165 6.21 -23.71 -13.85
C GLN A 165 5.15 -24.81 -13.97
N ASP A 166 4.27 -24.94 -12.99
CA ASP A 166 3.09 -25.78 -13.10
C ASP A 166 1.87 -24.95 -13.53
N TRP A 167 1.63 -24.93 -14.82
CA TRP A 167 0.55 -24.18 -15.45
C TRP A 167 -0.87 -24.56 -14.98
N LYS A 168 -1.02 -25.70 -14.32
CA LYS A 168 -2.29 -26.16 -13.75
C LYS A 168 -2.50 -25.72 -12.32
N ASP A 169 -1.45 -25.27 -11.65
CA ASP A 169 -1.51 -24.89 -10.27
C ASP A 169 -1.87 -23.41 -10.10
N ASN A 170 -3.08 -23.15 -9.62
CA ASN A 170 -3.55 -21.82 -9.29
C ASN A 170 -2.92 -21.26 -8.02
N THR A 171 -2.13 -22.03 -7.29
CA THR A 171 -1.68 -21.71 -5.94
C THR A 171 -0.19 -21.52 -5.82
N SER A 172 0.61 -22.04 -6.76
CA SER A 172 2.06 -21.95 -6.73
C SER A 172 2.59 -20.91 -7.71
N GLY A 173 3.53 -20.12 -7.27
CA GLY A 173 4.20 -19.10 -8.04
C GLY A 173 4.05 -17.70 -7.43
N TYR A 174 4.72 -16.72 -8.03
CA TYR A 174 4.71 -15.34 -7.56
C TYR A 174 3.33 -14.71 -7.64
N ILE A 175 2.59 -15.00 -8.71
CA ILE A 175 1.34 -14.33 -9.01
C ILE A 175 0.23 -15.38 -9.02
N LYS A 176 -0.69 -15.20 -8.12
CA LYS A 176 -1.82 -16.06 -7.83
C LYS A 176 -3.10 -15.44 -8.40
N ASN A 177 -4.16 -16.20 -8.34
CA ASN A 177 -5.53 -15.70 -8.46
C ASN A 177 -5.96 -15.38 -9.88
N TRP A 178 -6.06 -16.44 -10.67
CA TRP A 178 -6.70 -16.36 -11.98
C TRP A 178 -8.21 -16.15 -11.84
N SER A 179 -8.84 -16.73 -10.81
CA SER A 179 -10.26 -16.58 -10.44
C SER A 179 -11.23 -16.79 -11.61
N ARG A 180 -10.84 -17.59 -12.59
CA ARG A 180 -11.58 -17.82 -13.84
C ARG A 180 -11.89 -16.52 -14.59
N LYS A 181 -10.93 -15.61 -14.59
CA LYS A 181 -11.02 -14.34 -15.30
C LYS A 181 -9.81 -14.16 -16.21
N TYR A 182 -10.07 -13.72 -17.42
CA TYR A 182 -9.05 -13.27 -18.35
C TYR A 182 -8.62 -11.85 -18.01
N SER A 183 -7.43 -11.47 -18.47
CA SER A 183 -6.93 -10.11 -18.46
C SER A 183 -6.63 -9.64 -19.86
N PHE A 184 -7.08 -8.45 -20.24
CA PHE A 184 -6.66 -7.83 -21.49
C PHE A 184 -5.17 -7.51 -21.48
N GLY A 185 -4.50 -7.79 -22.60
CA GLY A 185 -3.15 -7.34 -22.90
C GLY A 185 -3.14 -6.12 -23.80
N GLN A 186 -1.94 -5.61 -24.06
CA GLN A 186 -1.73 -4.49 -25.00
C GLN A 186 -1.97 -4.93 -26.46
N ASP A 187 -1.70 -6.20 -26.75
CA ASP A 187 -1.52 -6.68 -28.11
C ASP A 187 -2.84 -6.86 -28.87
N ASN A 188 -2.79 -6.49 -30.14
CA ASN A 188 -3.83 -6.84 -31.11
C ASN A 188 -3.64 -8.26 -31.62
N HIS A 189 -4.74 -8.90 -31.97
CA HIS A 189 -4.75 -10.00 -32.89
C HIS A 189 -4.54 -9.49 -34.36
N ALA A 190 -4.22 -10.39 -35.31
CA ALA A 190 -4.16 -10.04 -36.71
C ALA A 190 -5.45 -9.38 -37.25
N ASP A 191 -6.59 -9.66 -36.63
CA ASP A 191 -7.83 -8.90 -36.81
C ASP A 191 -7.85 -7.72 -35.81
N ALA A 192 -7.83 -6.50 -36.33
CA ALA A 192 -7.77 -5.27 -35.56
C ALA A 192 -8.99 -5.04 -34.64
N SER A 193 -10.09 -5.77 -34.79
CA SER A 193 -11.24 -5.72 -33.90
C SER A 193 -11.10 -6.61 -32.67
N ILE A 194 -10.10 -7.50 -32.64
CA ILE A 194 -9.90 -8.52 -31.63
C ILE A 194 -8.64 -8.21 -30.83
N ARG A 195 -8.69 -8.47 -29.52
CA ARG A 195 -7.61 -8.23 -28.57
C ARG A 195 -7.21 -9.52 -27.88
N ALA A 196 -5.91 -9.64 -27.60
CA ALA A 196 -5.38 -10.74 -26.82
C ALA A 196 -5.84 -10.64 -25.37
N VAL A 197 -6.27 -11.77 -24.81
CA VAL A 197 -6.54 -11.94 -23.40
C VAL A 197 -5.81 -13.16 -22.86
N ARG A 198 -5.38 -13.10 -21.61
CA ARG A 198 -4.60 -14.15 -20.96
C ARG A 198 -5.17 -14.49 -19.59
N GLY A 199 -4.82 -15.67 -19.10
CA GLY A 199 -5.20 -16.12 -17.76
C GLY A 199 -6.37 -17.08 -17.78
N PHE A 200 -7.39 -16.86 -16.95
CA PHE A 200 -8.55 -17.70 -16.69
C PHE A 200 -8.23 -18.86 -15.71
N ASP A 201 -7.63 -19.95 -16.18
CA ASP A 201 -7.27 -21.11 -15.34
C ASP A 201 -5.75 -21.17 -15.05
N SER A 202 -4.95 -20.52 -15.88
CA SER A 202 -3.49 -20.51 -15.76
C SER A 202 -2.84 -19.36 -16.52
N ALA A 203 -1.56 -19.11 -16.23
CA ALA A 203 -0.76 -18.12 -16.96
C ALA A 203 -0.68 -18.41 -18.46
N ARG A 204 -0.72 -19.68 -18.87
CA ARG A 204 -0.58 -20.08 -20.27
C ARG A 204 -1.84 -19.92 -21.11
N TYR A 205 -2.99 -19.76 -20.49
CA TYR A 205 -4.23 -19.67 -21.25
C TYR A 205 -4.24 -18.41 -22.09
N TRP A 206 -4.23 -18.57 -23.41
CA TRP A 206 -4.31 -17.51 -24.39
C TRP A 206 -5.66 -17.57 -25.10
N ARG A 207 -6.33 -16.43 -25.24
CA ARG A 207 -7.59 -16.29 -25.98
C ARG A 207 -7.68 -14.92 -26.63
N SER A 208 -8.66 -14.73 -27.50
CA SER A 208 -8.96 -13.45 -28.12
C SER A 208 -10.43 -13.09 -27.96
N TYR A 209 -10.69 -11.79 -27.74
CA TYR A 209 -12.03 -11.23 -27.68
C TYR A 209 -12.10 -9.93 -28.45
N TYR A 210 -13.31 -9.57 -28.91
CA TYR A 210 -13.55 -8.25 -29.48
C TYR A 210 -13.19 -7.14 -28.47
N ALA A 211 -12.65 -6.03 -28.98
CA ALA A 211 -12.24 -4.89 -28.17
C ALA A 211 -13.42 -4.28 -27.35
N SER A 212 -14.64 -4.43 -27.83
CA SER A 212 -15.88 -3.97 -27.17
C SER A 212 -16.56 -5.05 -26.33
N TYR A 213 -15.90 -6.20 -26.09
CA TYR A 213 -16.50 -7.31 -25.37
C TYR A 213 -16.28 -7.17 -23.86
N SER A 214 -17.34 -6.80 -23.16
CA SER A 214 -17.38 -6.73 -21.69
C SER A 214 -18.15 -7.93 -21.13
N PHE A 215 -17.53 -8.68 -20.24
CA PHE A 215 -18.14 -9.86 -19.64
C PHE A 215 -17.59 -10.15 -18.24
N LEU A 216 -18.35 -10.90 -17.43
CA LEU A 216 -18.03 -11.21 -16.02
C LEU A 216 -16.69 -11.93 -15.80
N PHE A 217 -16.12 -12.50 -16.85
CA PHE A 217 -14.82 -13.20 -16.78
C PHE A 217 -13.71 -12.52 -17.59
N VAL A 218 -13.87 -11.25 -17.94
CA VAL A 218 -12.82 -10.46 -18.58
C VAL A 218 -12.56 -9.23 -17.71
N GLY A 219 -11.29 -8.99 -17.45
CA GLY A 219 -10.89 -7.96 -16.51
C GLY A 219 -9.57 -7.27 -16.88
N PHE A 220 -9.07 -6.52 -15.95
CA PHE A 220 -7.86 -5.75 -16.05
C PHE A 220 -6.87 -6.13 -14.93
N ARG A 221 -5.71 -6.60 -15.32
CA ARG A 221 -4.55 -6.89 -14.45
C ARG A 221 -3.43 -5.92 -14.84
N PRO A 222 -3.29 -4.79 -14.16
CA PRO A 222 -2.27 -3.81 -14.48
C PRO A 222 -0.87 -4.28 -14.11
N VAL A 223 0.09 -3.70 -14.82
CA VAL A 223 1.47 -3.56 -14.35
C VAL A 223 1.74 -2.11 -13.99
N LEU A 224 2.63 -1.90 -13.02
CA LEU A 224 3.22 -0.61 -12.70
C LEU A 224 4.68 -0.65 -13.16
N GLU A 225 5.01 0.23 -14.07
CA GLU A 225 6.32 0.29 -14.72
C GLU A 225 7.13 1.46 -14.18
N ILE A 226 8.42 1.21 -13.92
CA ILE A 226 9.41 2.25 -13.69
C ILE A 226 10.43 2.19 -14.84
N LEU A 227 10.53 3.27 -15.61
CA LEU A 227 11.30 3.33 -16.86
C LEU A 227 12.82 3.36 -16.67
N ASN A 228 13.35 3.60 -15.49
CA ASN A 228 14.78 3.62 -15.24
C ASN A 228 15.13 2.68 -14.09
N ALA A 229 15.93 1.66 -14.38
CA ALA A 229 16.51 0.79 -13.36
C ALA A 229 17.33 1.59 -12.34
N ASP A 230 17.94 2.70 -12.75
CA ASP A 230 18.67 3.63 -11.88
C ASP A 230 17.80 4.31 -10.82
N THR A 231 16.48 4.37 -11.00
CA THR A 231 15.55 4.87 -9.96
C THR A 231 15.15 3.82 -8.94
N LEU A 232 15.48 2.55 -9.17
CA LEU A 232 15.36 1.47 -8.20
C LEU A 232 16.62 1.32 -7.34
N ASP A 233 17.66 2.07 -7.65
CA ASP A 233 18.86 2.15 -6.83
C ASP A 233 18.58 2.78 -5.46
N SER A 234 19.47 2.47 -4.54
CA SER A 234 19.47 2.79 -3.12
C SER A 234 18.95 4.19 -2.74
N ASP A 235 19.11 5.16 -3.62
CA ASP A 235 18.73 6.55 -3.35
C ASP A 235 17.28 6.90 -3.75
N GLY A 236 16.60 6.03 -4.53
CA GLY A 236 15.28 6.33 -5.09
C GLY A 236 14.09 5.82 -4.29
N LEU A 237 14.15 4.60 -3.78
CA LEU A 237 13.03 3.88 -3.17
C LEU A 237 13.37 3.35 -1.78
N LYS A 238 12.35 3.31 -0.92
CA LYS A 238 12.41 2.70 0.41
C LYS A 238 11.17 1.86 0.65
N VAL A 239 11.30 0.71 1.30
CA VAL A 239 10.16 -0.05 1.83
C VAL A 239 9.80 0.45 3.21
N VAL A 240 8.52 0.60 3.45
CA VAL A 240 7.96 0.76 4.80
C VAL A 240 7.10 -0.46 5.11
N THR A 241 7.36 -1.07 6.25
CA THR A 241 6.60 -2.19 6.78
C THR A 241 5.41 -1.67 7.59
N LEU A 242 4.23 -2.21 7.32
CA LEU A 242 3.01 -1.92 8.04
C LEU A 242 2.60 -3.15 8.83
N ASP A 243 2.84 -3.15 10.14
CA ASP A 243 2.35 -4.16 11.07
C ASP A 243 0.88 -3.86 11.39
N LEU A 244 0.02 -4.83 11.18
CA LEU A 244 -1.43 -4.66 11.34
C LEU A 244 -1.89 -4.65 12.81
N GLY A 245 -0.98 -4.76 13.78
CA GLY A 245 -1.32 -4.70 15.21
C GLY A 245 -2.35 -5.77 15.63
N GLY A 246 -2.26 -6.96 15.06
CA GLY A 246 -3.22 -8.06 15.23
C GLY A 246 -4.48 -7.95 14.34
N GLY A 247 -4.64 -6.88 13.58
CA GLY A 247 -5.67 -6.76 12.55
C GLY A 247 -5.37 -7.61 11.31
N LYS A 248 -6.18 -7.45 10.27
CA LYS A 248 -6.09 -8.27 9.05
C LYS A 248 -6.36 -7.46 7.79
N LEU A 249 -5.76 -7.90 6.69
CA LEU A 249 -6.10 -7.54 5.33
C LEU A 249 -6.57 -8.80 4.58
N GLY A 250 -7.81 -8.82 4.08
CA GLY A 250 -8.36 -9.95 3.34
C GLY A 250 -8.25 -11.31 4.06
N GLY A 251 -8.26 -11.30 5.40
CA GLY A 251 -8.13 -12.50 6.23
C GLY A 251 -6.70 -12.84 6.67
N SER A 252 -5.63 -12.29 6.06
CA SER A 252 -4.25 -12.42 6.52
C SER A 252 -3.90 -11.36 7.57
N SER A 253 -3.12 -11.76 8.58
CA SER A 253 -2.50 -10.88 9.58
C SER A 253 -1.03 -10.58 9.29
N ASP A 254 -0.54 -10.97 8.11
CA ASP A 254 0.84 -10.70 7.70
C ASP A 254 1.07 -9.20 7.55
N ALA A 255 2.29 -8.77 7.81
CA ALA A 255 2.68 -7.38 7.59
C ALA A 255 2.57 -7.02 6.10
N ILE A 256 2.23 -5.77 5.85
CA ILE A 256 2.10 -5.18 4.51
C ILE A 256 3.37 -4.40 4.22
N HIS A 257 3.85 -4.43 2.97
CA HIS A 257 4.98 -3.64 2.53
C HIS A 257 4.53 -2.62 1.49
N ILE A 258 4.82 -1.34 1.73
CA ILE A 258 4.60 -0.26 0.76
C ILE A 258 5.94 0.31 0.30
N ILE A 259 5.96 0.87 -0.91
CA ILE A 259 7.14 1.53 -1.46
C ILE A 259 6.93 3.03 -1.40
N VAL A 260 7.88 3.73 -0.81
CA VAL A 260 7.89 5.19 -0.68
C VAL A 260 9.16 5.76 -1.30
N LYS A 261 9.11 7.04 -1.68
CA LYS A 261 10.31 7.74 -2.14
C LYS A 261 11.29 7.90 -0.99
N ASN A 262 12.52 7.41 -1.17
CA ASN A 262 13.57 7.55 -0.17
C ASN A 262 13.89 9.02 0.12
N GLY A 263 14.24 9.33 1.36
CA GLY A 263 14.58 10.69 1.79
C GLY A 263 13.42 11.70 1.79
N SER A 264 12.18 11.26 1.52
CA SER A 264 11.00 12.10 1.51
C SER A 264 9.98 11.63 2.55
N ALA A 265 9.30 12.59 3.19
CA ALA A 265 8.11 12.27 3.98
C ALA A 265 7.02 11.66 3.08
N PHE A 266 6.22 10.79 3.65
CA PHE A 266 5.11 10.12 2.95
C PHE A 266 3.80 10.25 3.73
N THR A 267 2.69 9.99 3.07
CA THR A 267 1.37 10.04 3.70
C THR A 267 1.08 8.74 4.44
N ALA A 268 0.61 8.83 5.69
CA ALA A 268 0.17 7.67 6.45
C ALA A 268 -0.97 6.95 5.72
N PRO A 269 -0.90 5.62 5.53
CA PRO A 269 -1.87 4.87 4.76
C PRO A 269 -3.30 4.92 5.34
N ALA A 270 -4.30 4.71 4.49
CA ALA A 270 -5.70 4.65 4.89
C ALA A 270 -5.99 3.49 5.86
N SER A 271 -7.03 3.62 6.68
CA SER A 271 -7.55 2.51 7.50
C SER A 271 -8.53 1.60 6.75
N ASP A 272 -9.03 2.08 5.61
CA ASP A 272 -9.98 1.34 4.77
C ASP A 272 -9.35 0.04 4.25
N GLY A 273 -10.15 -1.01 4.13
CA GLY A 273 -9.68 -2.34 3.75
C GLY A 273 -9.08 -3.17 4.88
N LEU A 274 -8.66 -2.54 6.00
CA LEU A 274 -8.15 -3.24 7.17
C LEU A 274 -9.27 -3.64 8.14
N THR A 275 -9.18 -4.83 8.69
CA THR A 275 -10.13 -5.33 9.68
C THR A 275 -9.49 -5.42 11.06
N ARG A 276 -10.25 -5.03 12.08
CA ARG A 276 -9.81 -4.99 13.48
C ARG A 276 -9.68 -6.39 14.08
N PRO A 277 -8.82 -6.61 15.09
CA PRO A 277 -8.65 -7.91 15.74
C PRO A 277 -9.93 -8.45 16.38
N ASP A 278 -10.73 -7.56 16.97
CA ASP A 278 -11.95 -7.89 17.71
C ASP A 278 -13.24 -7.75 16.89
N GLY A 279 -13.10 -7.37 15.63
CA GLY A 279 -14.20 -7.24 14.67
C GLY A 279 -15.13 -6.06 14.89
N ASN A 280 -15.12 -5.34 16.05
CA ASN A 280 -16.25 -4.45 16.34
C ASN A 280 -16.05 -3.28 17.29
N THR A 281 -14.96 -3.11 17.98
CA THR A 281 -14.90 -2.15 19.07
C THR A 281 -14.19 -0.85 18.69
N GLY A 282 -14.96 0.22 18.63
CA GLY A 282 -14.53 1.60 18.50
C GLY A 282 -14.06 1.98 17.09
N SER A 283 -14.08 3.26 16.82
CA SER A 283 -13.63 3.86 15.55
C SER A 283 -12.17 4.32 15.58
N TYR A 284 -11.44 4.08 16.66
CA TYR A 284 -10.07 4.55 16.82
C TYR A 284 -9.11 3.76 15.95
N PHE A 285 -8.29 4.47 15.19
CA PHE A 285 -7.25 3.96 14.36
C PHE A 285 -6.09 4.96 14.31
N MET A 286 -4.89 4.51 14.63
CA MET A 286 -3.66 5.31 14.47
C MET A 286 -2.54 4.41 14.00
N TRP A 287 -1.62 4.96 13.24
CA TRP A 287 -0.32 4.38 13.00
C TRP A 287 0.65 4.85 14.08
N LEU A 288 1.48 3.95 14.59
CA LEU A 288 2.58 4.27 15.52
C LEU A 288 3.91 3.96 14.84
N ASP A 289 4.87 4.87 14.92
CA ASP A 289 6.26 4.56 14.57
C ASP A 289 7.00 3.87 15.72
N GLY A 290 8.24 3.43 15.46
CA GLY A 290 9.08 2.77 16.46
C GLY A 290 9.44 3.63 17.70
N ASN A 291 9.19 4.95 17.64
CA ASN A 291 9.38 5.89 18.76
C ASN A 291 8.08 6.13 19.55
N GLY A 292 6.97 5.54 19.11
CA GLY A 292 5.65 5.69 19.74
C GLY A 292 4.91 6.97 19.33
N LYS A 293 5.37 7.68 18.30
CA LYS A 293 4.64 8.80 17.73
C LYS A 293 3.48 8.29 16.89
N SER A 294 2.31 8.90 17.06
CA SER A 294 1.07 8.53 16.38
C SER A 294 0.83 9.37 15.13
N TYR A 295 0.23 8.76 14.13
CA TYR A 295 -0.19 9.39 12.87
C TYR A 295 -1.60 8.91 12.51
N GLU A 296 -2.51 9.84 12.23
CA GLU A 296 -3.80 9.51 11.62
C GLU A 296 -3.60 9.15 10.13
N PRO A 297 -4.51 8.35 9.54
CA PRO A 297 -4.52 8.19 8.09
C PRO A 297 -4.53 9.55 7.38
N GLY A 298 -3.61 9.74 6.43
CA GLY A 298 -3.45 11.02 5.73
C GLY A 298 -2.40 11.96 6.32
N ASP A 299 -1.92 11.72 7.54
CA ASP A 299 -0.85 12.52 8.14
C ASP A 299 0.48 12.35 7.43
N SER A 300 1.35 13.37 7.55
CA SER A 300 2.72 13.30 7.05
C SER A 300 3.62 12.52 7.99
N VAL A 301 4.16 11.40 7.50
CA VAL A 301 5.14 10.55 8.20
C VAL A 301 6.55 10.95 7.78
N PRO A 302 7.49 11.13 8.73
CA PRO A 302 8.87 11.48 8.43
C PRO A 302 9.60 10.46 7.55
N ALA A 303 10.59 10.95 6.80
CA ALA A 303 11.36 10.15 5.84
C ALA A 303 12.20 9.01 6.47
N ASP A 304 12.54 9.11 7.75
CA ASP A 304 13.33 8.12 8.49
C ASP A 304 12.51 6.96 9.05
N VAL A 305 11.19 7.05 9.03
CA VAL A 305 10.29 5.98 9.48
C VAL A 305 10.28 4.84 8.47
N THR A 306 10.60 3.61 8.92
CA THR A 306 10.64 2.38 8.12
C THR A 306 9.59 1.36 8.52
N GLU A 307 8.92 1.58 9.66
CA GLU A 307 7.90 0.70 10.19
C GLU A 307 6.81 1.50 10.86
N LEU A 308 5.58 1.10 10.61
CA LEU A 308 4.38 1.62 11.27
C LEU A 308 3.56 0.44 11.80
N THR A 309 3.10 0.53 13.04
CA THR A 309 2.23 -0.47 13.66
C THR A 309 0.86 0.14 13.92
N VAL A 310 -0.22 -0.59 13.59
CA VAL A 310 -1.58 -0.13 13.87
C VAL A 310 -1.89 -0.21 15.37
N GLN A 311 -2.37 0.90 15.91
CA GLN A 311 -3.03 0.94 17.21
C GLN A 311 -4.56 0.99 17.00
N TRP A 312 -5.24 -0.09 17.40
CA TRP A 312 -6.68 -0.27 17.22
C TRP A 312 -7.54 0.27 18.34
N THR A 313 -6.95 0.54 19.51
CA THR A 313 -7.65 1.02 20.71
C THR A 313 -7.06 2.33 21.16
N ALA A 314 -7.94 3.26 21.53
CA ALA A 314 -7.52 4.54 22.07
C ALA A 314 -6.75 4.34 23.39
N PRO A 315 -5.62 5.03 23.61
CA PRO A 315 -4.90 4.97 24.85
C PRO A 315 -5.74 5.50 26.01
N THR A 316 -5.57 4.90 27.18
CA THR A 316 -6.18 5.34 28.44
C THR A 316 -5.12 5.90 29.35
N TYR A 317 -5.47 6.94 30.10
CA TYR A 317 -4.58 7.62 31.05
C TYR A 317 -5.22 7.69 32.42
N THR A 318 -4.40 7.72 33.47
CA THR A 318 -4.88 7.86 34.84
C THR A 318 -5.17 9.31 35.17
N VAL A 319 -6.14 9.53 36.10
CA VAL A 319 -6.45 10.83 36.69
C VAL A 319 -6.36 10.69 38.18
N THR A 320 -5.58 11.57 38.79
CA THR A 320 -5.48 11.72 40.26
C THR A 320 -6.18 13.00 40.67
N LEU A 321 -7.15 12.89 41.55
CA LEU A 321 -7.87 14.04 42.15
C LEU A 321 -7.49 14.20 43.62
N ASN A 322 -6.64 15.21 43.90
CA ASN A 322 -6.24 15.57 45.26
C ASN A 322 -7.30 16.48 45.89
N THR A 323 -8.10 15.95 46.79
CA THR A 323 -9.28 16.65 47.34
C THR A 323 -8.94 17.73 48.32
N ASN A 324 -7.70 17.85 48.80
CA ASN A 324 -7.23 18.84 49.78
C ASN A 324 -8.13 18.92 51.05
N GLY A 325 -8.51 17.75 51.57
CA GLY A 325 -9.36 17.61 52.75
C GLY A 325 -10.86 17.48 52.49
N GLY A 326 -11.32 17.72 51.25
CA GLY A 326 -12.71 17.51 50.88
C GLY A 326 -13.00 16.05 50.50
N THR A 327 -14.28 15.78 50.17
CA THR A 327 -14.79 14.48 49.75
C THR A 327 -15.48 14.59 48.43
N ILE A 328 -15.22 13.66 47.50
CA ILE A 328 -15.96 13.48 46.26
C ILE A 328 -17.13 12.53 46.56
N ASN A 329 -18.37 13.02 46.45
CA ASN A 329 -19.58 12.25 46.72
C ASN A 329 -20.09 11.53 45.44
N SER A 330 -19.86 12.13 44.26
CA SER A 330 -20.25 11.59 42.98
C SER A 330 -19.29 12.07 41.90
N GLY A 331 -19.31 11.41 40.71
CA GLY A 331 -18.58 11.84 39.56
C GLY A 331 -17.04 11.69 39.66
N ASN A 332 -16.52 10.85 40.58
CA ASN A 332 -15.08 10.63 40.69
C ASN A 332 -14.49 10.09 39.40
N VAL A 333 -13.43 10.72 38.92
CA VAL A 333 -12.73 10.38 37.68
C VAL A 333 -11.35 9.83 38.04
N THR A 334 -11.09 8.57 37.70
CA THR A 334 -9.80 7.90 37.94
C THR A 334 -9.01 7.65 36.64
N GLY A 335 -9.61 7.95 35.51
CA GLY A 335 -8.97 7.82 34.20
C GLY A 335 -9.81 8.44 33.10
N TYR A 336 -9.20 8.58 31.93
CA TYR A 336 -9.88 9.03 30.71
C TYR A 336 -9.29 8.33 29.48
N THR A 337 -10.05 8.34 28.40
CA THR A 337 -9.66 7.74 27.12
C THR A 337 -9.44 8.86 26.08
N TYR A 338 -8.37 8.81 25.33
CA TYR A 338 -8.16 9.69 24.17
C TYR A 338 -9.35 9.60 23.22
N GLY A 339 -9.77 10.73 22.66
CA GLY A 339 -10.98 10.82 21.81
C GLY A 339 -12.29 10.96 22.58
N VAL A 340 -12.27 10.83 23.92
CA VAL A 340 -13.46 10.92 24.77
C VAL A 340 -13.31 12.03 25.83
N GLY A 341 -12.12 12.13 26.44
CA GLY A 341 -11.88 13.03 27.57
C GLY A 341 -12.62 12.62 28.85
N ALA A 342 -12.79 13.55 29.79
CA ALA A 342 -13.57 13.34 31.00
C ALA A 342 -14.05 14.66 31.59
N THR A 343 -15.23 14.68 32.23
CA THR A 343 -15.73 15.80 32.99
C THR A 343 -15.34 15.62 34.45
N LEU A 344 -14.71 16.63 35.05
CA LEU A 344 -14.32 16.59 36.45
C LEU A 344 -15.50 16.87 37.40
N PRO A 345 -15.47 16.35 38.66
CA PRO A 345 -16.49 16.61 39.63
C PRO A 345 -16.74 18.12 39.85
N THR A 346 -18.01 18.49 39.96
CA THR A 346 -18.46 19.88 40.15
C THR A 346 -18.67 20.21 41.63
N ALA A 347 -19.00 21.45 41.95
CA ALA A 347 -19.33 21.85 43.32
C ALA A 347 -20.49 21.03 43.94
N ASN A 348 -21.41 20.50 43.10
CA ASN A 348 -22.49 19.65 43.58
C ASN A 348 -22.03 18.24 44.00
N ASP A 349 -20.89 17.83 43.47
CA ASP A 349 -20.29 16.51 43.71
C ASP A 349 -19.31 16.49 44.89
N MET A 350 -19.02 17.66 45.44
CA MET A 350 -17.94 17.85 46.43
C MET A 350 -18.48 18.38 47.75
N THR A 351 -17.94 17.89 48.86
CA THR A 351 -18.21 18.43 50.20
C THR A 351 -16.94 18.60 51.02
N TYR A 352 -16.89 19.72 51.78
CA TYR A 352 -15.93 19.94 52.82
C TYR A 352 -16.57 20.86 53.87
N THR A 353 -16.70 20.36 55.10
CA THR A 353 -17.44 21.09 56.15
C THR A 353 -16.80 22.45 56.42
N GLY A 354 -17.60 23.53 56.28
CA GLY A 354 -17.15 24.90 56.52
C GLY A 354 -16.48 25.57 55.30
N TYR A 355 -16.38 24.91 54.18
CA TYR A 355 -15.71 25.41 52.97
C TYR A 355 -16.59 25.29 51.71
N THR A 356 -16.32 26.14 50.75
CA THR A 356 -16.96 26.14 49.44
C THR A 356 -15.96 25.71 48.35
N PHE A 357 -16.32 24.75 47.53
CA PHE A 357 -15.50 24.30 46.40
C PHE A 357 -15.37 25.39 45.32
N LYS A 358 -14.14 25.69 44.90
CA LYS A 358 -13.85 26.74 43.89
C LYS A 358 -13.36 26.18 42.55
N GLY A 359 -13.05 24.90 42.48
CA GLY A 359 -12.64 24.23 41.24
C GLY A 359 -11.40 23.36 41.40
N TRP A 360 -11.09 22.64 40.32
CA TRP A 360 -9.89 21.86 40.19
C TRP A 360 -8.79 22.68 39.52
N TYR A 361 -7.55 22.54 39.96
CA TYR A 361 -6.37 23.19 39.38
C TYR A 361 -5.36 22.14 38.96
N ASP A 362 -4.65 22.38 37.84
CA ASP A 362 -3.62 21.52 37.27
C ASP A 362 -2.24 21.63 37.97
N ASN A 363 -2.20 22.33 39.11
CA ASN A 363 -1.00 22.51 39.90
C ASN A 363 -1.32 22.62 41.41
N GLU A 364 -0.42 22.11 42.24
CA GLU A 364 -0.55 22.12 43.71
C GLU A 364 -0.63 23.54 44.31
N GLY A 365 -0.04 24.53 43.62
CA GLY A 365 -0.08 25.94 44.03
C GLY A 365 -1.43 26.61 43.86
N LEU A 366 -2.43 25.93 43.24
CA LEU A 366 -3.80 26.41 43.02
C LEU A 366 -3.84 27.76 42.28
N THR A 367 -2.93 27.94 41.34
CA THR A 367 -2.78 29.15 40.52
C THR A 367 -3.36 28.96 39.14
N GLY A 368 -3.72 30.06 38.47
CA GLY A 368 -4.31 30.03 37.14
C GLY A 368 -5.83 29.94 37.13
N SER A 369 -6.43 29.34 36.14
CA SER A 369 -7.86 29.13 36.00
C SER A 369 -8.26 27.70 36.38
N PRO A 370 -9.44 27.49 36.97
CA PRO A 370 -9.90 26.16 37.28
C PRO A 370 -10.21 25.36 36.03
N VAL A 371 -9.93 24.05 36.08
CA VAL A 371 -10.19 23.08 35.05
C VAL A 371 -11.52 22.37 35.36
N THR A 372 -12.39 22.23 34.38
CA THR A 372 -13.70 21.57 34.50
C THR A 372 -13.81 20.24 33.76
N ALA A 373 -12.94 20.02 32.82
CA ALA A 373 -12.93 18.80 32.01
C ALA A 373 -11.52 18.54 31.41
N ILE A 374 -11.26 17.30 31.08
CA ILE A 374 -10.11 16.88 30.28
C ILE A 374 -10.61 16.78 28.83
N GLY A 375 -9.96 17.50 27.91
CA GLY A 375 -10.31 17.49 26.50
C GLY A 375 -10.13 16.12 25.86
N ASP A 376 -10.80 15.88 24.77
CA ASP A 376 -10.75 14.63 24.00
C ASP A 376 -9.39 14.39 23.33
N THR A 377 -8.65 15.43 23.02
CA THR A 377 -7.30 15.37 22.41
C THR A 377 -6.15 15.39 23.43
N GLU A 378 -6.47 15.45 24.73
CA GLU A 378 -5.48 15.45 25.79
C GLU A 378 -4.78 14.09 25.91
N THR A 379 -3.47 14.12 26.26
CA THR A 379 -2.63 12.94 26.44
C THR A 379 -1.91 12.94 27.78
N GLY A 380 -1.46 11.76 28.21
CA GLY A 380 -0.71 11.58 29.46
C GLY A 380 -1.57 11.55 30.70
N ASN A 381 -0.98 11.07 31.80
CA ASN A 381 -1.64 11.05 33.10
C ASN A 381 -1.86 12.48 33.61
N LYS A 382 -2.99 12.71 34.26
CA LYS A 382 -3.38 14.02 34.79
C LYS A 382 -3.47 13.99 36.31
N GLU A 383 -3.14 15.10 36.90
CA GLU A 383 -3.27 15.32 38.34
C GLU A 383 -3.87 16.70 38.61
N TYR A 384 -4.88 16.76 39.49
CA TYR A 384 -5.59 18.00 39.82
C TYR A 384 -5.76 18.12 41.32
N TRP A 385 -5.81 19.37 41.78
CA TRP A 385 -5.95 19.74 43.22
C TRP A 385 -7.20 20.59 43.39
N ALA A 386 -8.00 20.20 44.39
CA ALA A 386 -9.21 20.95 44.76
C ALA A 386 -8.88 22.22 45.50
N LYS A 387 -9.48 23.35 45.13
CA LYS A 387 -9.43 24.61 45.86
C LYS A 387 -10.69 24.79 46.67
N TRP A 388 -10.51 25.20 47.95
CA TRP A 388 -11.56 25.46 48.90
C TRP A 388 -11.41 26.87 49.50
N GLU A 389 -12.53 27.56 49.75
CA GLU A 389 -12.59 28.86 50.40
C GLU A 389 -13.74 28.90 51.43
#